data_95a806c6458a97ecde6b10e220673753
#
_entry.id   95a806c6458a97ecde6b10e220673753
#
_cell.length_a   1.000
_cell.length_b   1.000
_cell.length_c   1.000
_cell.angle_alpha   90.00
_cell.angle_beta   90.00
_cell.angle_gamma   90.00
#
_symmetry.space_group_name_H-M   'P 1'
#
loop_
_entity.id
_entity.type
_entity.pdbx_description
1 polymer ?
#
loop_
_entity_poly.entity_id
_entity_poly.type
_entity_poly.pdbx_seq_one_letter_code
_entity_poly.pdbx_strand_id
1 'polypeptide(L)'
;MTVLITGASRGIGRALYDAYGARGGEVLGTRRGPTEAPGWLSLDVRDPAQHKAMAATLGDRPVDLLVCNAGVYPDKGQSLDDGYDAALWAEALATNVTGVLLSIQALLPNLRRASAGKVAIISSQMGSTTRAPGG
;
A
#
# COMPACT_ATOMS: atom_id res chain seq x y z
N MET A 1 4.05 -12.92 14.37
CA MET A 1 3.36 -11.70 13.85
C MET A 1 3.56 -11.66 12.35
N THR A 2 2.47 -11.54 11.62
CA THR A 2 2.48 -11.40 10.15
C THR A 2 2.26 -9.94 9.78
N VAL A 3 3.21 -9.35 9.04
CA VAL A 3 3.12 -7.97 8.52
C VAL A 3 2.99 -8.02 7.01
N LEU A 4 2.00 -7.34 6.44
CA LEU A 4 1.84 -7.18 5.02
C LEU A 4 2.02 -5.71 4.62
N ILE A 5 2.90 -5.44 3.66
CA ILE A 5 3.26 -4.07 3.23
C ILE A 5 2.97 -3.92 1.75
N THR A 6 2.10 -2.99 1.38
CA THR A 6 1.86 -2.69 -0.03
C THR A 6 2.96 -1.78 -0.59
N GLY A 7 3.38 -2.05 -1.84
CA GLY A 7 4.43 -1.27 -2.49
C GLY A 7 5.79 -1.42 -1.83
N ALA A 8 6.18 -2.65 -1.47
CA ALA A 8 7.39 -2.93 -0.72
C ALA A 8 8.66 -3.09 -1.57
N SER A 9 8.60 -2.91 -2.89
CA SER A 9 9.75 -3.17 -3.77
C SER A 9 10.85 -2.11 -3.70
N ARG A 10 10.54 -0.91 -3.22
CA ARG A 10 11.47 0.23 -3.15
C ARG A 10 11.10 1.22 -2.03
N GLY A 11 11.99 2.18 -1.76
CA GLY A 11 11.73 3.31 -0.88
C GLY A 11 11.35 2.89 0.55
N ILE A 12 10.39 3.62 1.13
CA ILE A 12 9.92 3.40 2.49
C ILE A 12 9.37 1.99 2.68
N GLY A 13 8.59 1.49 1.72
CA GLY A 13 8.02 0.13 1.79
C GLY A 13 9.11 -0.94 1.86
N ARG A 14 10.19 -0.80 1.11
CA ARG A 14 11.34 -1.72 1.15
C ARG A 14 12.06 -1.65 2.49
N ALA A 15 12.31 -0.45 3.00
CA ALA A 15 12.96 -0.28 4.30
C ALA A 15 12.13 -0.91 5.44
N LEU A 16 10.82 -0.76 5.39
CA LEU A 16 9.91 -1.42 6.34
C LEU A 16 9.93 -2.94 6.20
N TYR A 17 9.90 -3.45 4.97
CA TYR A 17 9.98 -4.89 4.70
C TYR A 17 11.24 -5.49 5.31
N ASP A 18 12.40 -4.88 5.07
CA ASP A 18 13.68 -5.34 5.61
C ASP A 18 13.73 -5.21 7.15
N ALA A 19 13.23 -4.11 7.72
CA ALA A 19 13.23 -3.87 9.16
C ALA A 19 12.35 -4.86 9.94
N TYR A 20 11.16 -5.18 9.42
CA TYR A 20 10.29 -6.19 10.04
C TYR A 20 10.85 -7.60 9.87
N GLY A 21 11.44 -7.91 8.71
CA GLY A 21 12.13 -9.19 8.46
C GLY A 21 13.28 -9.43 9.44
N ALA A 22 14.08 -8.41 9.71
CA ALA A 22 15.19 -8.49 10.65
C ALA A 22 14.76 -8.78 12.10
N ARG A 23 13.50 -8.51 12.45
CA ARG A 23 12.93 -8.83 13.77
C ARG A 23 12.43 -10.26 13.91
N GLY A 24 12.58 -11.09 12.88
CA GLY A 24 12.18 -12.51 12.91
C GLY A 24 10.67 -12.74 12.74
N GLY A 25 9.92 -11.72 12.37
CA GLY A 25 8.51 -11.87 12.01
C GLY A 25 8.32 -12.36 10.58
N GLU A 26 7.13 -12.84 10.25
CA GLU A 26 6.74 -13.10 8.87
C GLU A 26 6.38 -11.79 8.19
N VAL A 27 7.05 -11.47 7.07
CA VAL A 27 6.79 -10.26 6.30
C VAL A 27 6.40 -10.62 4.88
N LEU A 28 5.31 -10.04 4.44
CA LEU A 28 4.81 -10.14 3.07
C LEU A 28 4.87 -8.75 2.43
N GLY A 29 5.51 -8.67 1.28
CA GLY A 29 5.58 -7.44 0.49
C GLY A 29 4.77 -7.57 -0.79
N THR A 30 4.15 -6.49 -1.24
CA THR A 30 3.56 -6.48 -2.57
C THR A 30 4.39 -5.67 -3.56
N ARG A 31 4.35 -6.10 -4.80
CA ARG A 31 4.94 -5.40 -5.95
C ARG A 31 4.05 -5.53 -7.17
N ARG A 32 4.14 -4.58 -8.09
CA ARG A 32 3.49 -4.69 -9.39
C ARG A 32 4.21 -5.74 -10.25
N GLY A 33 3.44 -6.43 -11.08
CA GLY A 33 3.96 -7.48 -11.96
C GLY A 33 4.10 -8.84 -11.27
N PRO A 34 4.30 -9.89 -12.07
CA PRO A 34 4.37 -11.26 -11.58
C PRO A 34 5.51 -11.46 -10.59
N THR A 35 5.25 -12.29 -9.59
CA THR A 35 6.28 -12.73 -8.64
C THR A 35 5.91 -14.09 -8.08
N GLU A 36 6.91 -14.96 -7.98
CA GLU A 36 6.82 -16.25 -7.30
C GLU A 36 7.81 -16.32 -6.12
N ALA A 37 8.49 -15.22 -5.85
CA ALA A 37 9.46 -15.16 -4.76
C ALA A 37 8.76 -15.31 -3.41
N PRO A 38 9.25 -16.15 -2.50
CA PRO A 38 8.71 -16.29 -1.15
C PRO A 38 8.65 -14.93 -0.44
N GLY A 39 7.54 -14.66 0.24
CA GLY A 39 7.32 -13.40 0.94
C GLY A 39 6.86 -12.24 0.04
N TRP A 40 6.60 -12.51 -1.25
CA TRP A 40 6.12 -11.50 -2.19
C TRP A 40 4.79 -11.88 -2.82
N LEU A 41 3.95 -10.86 -3.03
CA LEU A 41 2.65 -10.96 -3.67
C LEU A 41 2.56 -9.95 -4.81
N SER A 42 1.93 -10.36 -5.91
CA SER A 42 1.65 -9.46 -7.03
C SER A 42 0.43 -8.60 -6.71
N LEU A 43 0.58 -7.28 -6.79
CA LEU A 43 -0.52 -6.35 -6.57
C LEU A 43 -0.25 -5.01 -7.25
N ASP A 44 -1.12 -4.62 -8.18
CA ASP A 44 -1.39 -3.23 -8.51
C ASP A 44 -2.59 -2.79 -7.65
N VAL A 45 -2.37 -1.86 -6.74
CA VAL A 45 -3.42 -1.43 -5.78
C VAL A 45 -4.61 -0.76 -6.46
N ARG A 46 -4.49 -0.37 -7.74
CA ARG A 46 -5.58 0.20 -8.54
C ARG A 46 -6.51 -0.87 -9.12
N ASP A 47 -6.11 -2.14 -9.12
CA ASP A 47 -6.83 -3.23 -9.76
C ASP A 47 -7.60 -4.08 -8.73
N PRO A 48 -8.95 -3.99 -8.71
CA PRO A 48 -9.78 -4.78 -7.80
C PRO A 48 -9.60 -6.30 -7.97
N ALA A 49 -9.34 -6.77 -9.20
CA ALA A 49 -9.15 -8.20 -9.46
C ALA A 49 -7.86 -8.72 -8.81
N GLN A 50 -6.80 -7.93 -8.83
CA GLN A 50 -5.55 -8.30 -8.17
C GLN A 50 -5.68 -8.32 -6.64
N HIS A 51 -6.48 -7.44 -6.05
CA HIS A 51 -6.82 -7.51 -4.62
C HIS A 51 -7.52 -8.82 -4.26
N LYS A 52 -8.47 -9.28 -5.09
CA LYS A 52 -9.14 -10.56 -4.90
C LYS A 52 -8.18 -11.74 -5.02
N ALA A 53 -7.30 -11.71 -6.02
CA ALA A 53 -6.29 -12.75 -6.22
C ALA A 53 -5.31 -12.82 -5.04
N MET A 54 -4.84 -11.68 -4.54
CA MET A 54 -3.98 -11.59 -3.36
C MET A 54 -4.68 -12.18 -2.13
N ALA A 55 -5.92 -11.79 -1.86
CA ALA A 55 -6.69 -12.32 -0.74
C ALA A 55 -6.89 -13.84 -0.85
N ALA A 56 -7.16 -14.35 -2.06
CA ALA A 56 -7.27 -15.79 -2.31
C ALA A 56 -5.97 -16.53 -2.04
N THR A 57 -4.82 -15.96 -2.43
CA THR A 57 -3.48 -16.53 -2.16
C THR A 57 -3.19 -16.58 -0.66
N LEU A 58 -3.59 -15.57 0.10
CA LEU A 58 -3.44 -15.52 1.56
C LEU A 58 -4.37 -16.50 2.27
N GLY A 59 -5.55 -16.75 1.69
CA GLY A 59 -6.55 -17.61 2.33
C GLY A 59 -6.91 -17.11 3.73
N ASP A 60 -6.90 -18.03 4.68
CA ASP A 60 -7.28 -17.76 6.07
C ASP A 60 -6.14 -17.28 6.98
N ARG A 61 -4.99 -16.96 6.41
CA ARG A 61 -3.80 -16.51 7.17
C ARG A 61 -4.11 -15.22 7.93
N PRO A 62 -3.89 -15.17 9.26
CA PRO A 62 -4.00 -13.91 9.99
C PRO A 62 -2.97 -12.87 9.52
N VAL A 63 -3.38 -11.62 9.45
CA VAL A 63 -2.49 -10.46 9.22
C VAL A 63 -2.58 -9.55 10.44
N ASP A 64 -1.48 -9.47 11.19
CA ASP A 64 -1.44 -8.66 12.41
C ASP A 64 -1.27 -7.17 12.12
N LEU A 65 -0.55 -6.84 11.04
CA LEU A 65 -0.35 -5.47 10.60
C LEU A 65 -0.40 -5.38 9.07
N LEU A 66 -1.33 -4.58 8.56
CA LEU A 66 -1.34 -4.13 7.18
C LEU A 66 -0.75 -2.73 7.10
N VAL A 67 0.32 -2.56 6.33
CA VAL A 67 0.90 -1.24 6.02
C VAL A 67 0.52 -0.85 4.61
N CYS A 68 -0.39 0.11 4.47
CA CYS A 68 -0.76 0.71 3.20
C CYS A 68 0.28 1.78 2.84
N ASN A 69 1.32 1.35 2.11
CA ASN A 69 2.45 2.20 1.73
C ASN A 69 2.46 2.54 0.23
N ALA A 70 1.87 1.71 -0.63
CA ALA A 70 1.83 2.00 -2.06
C ALA A 70 1.23 3.37 -2.33
N GLY A 71 1.97 4.22 -3.03
CA GLY A 71 1.59 5.58 -3.34
C GLY A 71 2.41 6.15 -4.49
N VAL A 72 1.87 7.16 -5.16
CA VAL A 72 2.51 7.87 -6.27
C VAL A 72 2.35 9.38 -6.11
N TYR A 73 3.23 10.14 -6.75
CA TYR A 73 3.18 11.59 -6.84
C TYR A 73 3.44 12.00 -8.30
N PRO A 74 2.51 11.70 -9.22
CA PRO A 74 2.72 11.89 -10.66
C PRO A 74 2.65 13.34 -11.12
N ASP A 75 1.99 14.22 -10.36
CA ASP A 75 1.77 15.63 -10.65
C ASP A 75 2.86 16.55 -10.08
N LYS A 76 3.99 15.98 -9.65
CA LYS A 76 5.12 16.76 -9.16
C LYS A 76 5.61 17.74 -10.20
N GLY A 77 5.62 19.04 -9.86
CA GLY A 77 6.05 20.12 -10.74
C GLY A 77 4.94 20.71 -11.61
N GLN A 78 3.69 20.21 -11.51
CA GLN A 78 2.53 20.85 -12.12
C GLN A 78 1.99 21.97 -11.23
N SER A 79 1.27 22.92 -11.83
CA SER A 79 0.64 24.04 -11.15
C SER A 79 -0.74 24.32 -11.72
N LEU A 80 -1.55 25.09 -11.00
CA LEU A 80 -2.86 25.52 -11.50
C LEU A 80 -2.72 26.44 -12.73
N ASP A 81 -1.69 27.26 -12.78
CA ASP A 81 -1.43 28.18 -13.89
C ASP A 81 -1.08 27.45 -15.18
N ASP A 82 -0.31 26.38 -15.08
CA ASP A 82 0.08 25.53 -16.22
C ASP A 82 -0.95 24.44 -16.53
N GLY A 83 -1.83 24.18 -15.60
CA GLY A 83 -2.84 23.13 -15.65
C GLY A 83 -2.35 21.78 -15.12
N TYR A 84 -3.29 21.00 -14.61
CA TYR A 84 -3.07 19.62 -14.18
C TYR A 84 -3.66 18.64 -15.20
N ASP A 85 -2.90 17.61 -15.52
CA ASP A 85 -3.40 16.51 -16.35
C ASP A 85 -4.43 15.67 -15.57
N ALA A 86 -5.66 15.62 -16.08
CA ALA A 86 -6.74 14.86 -15.45
C ALA A 86 -6.44 13.36 -15.32
N ALA A 87 -5.70 12.78 -16.27
CA ALA A 87 -5.33 11.37 -16.21
C ALA A 87 -4.32 11.10 -15.09
N LEU A 88 -3.37 11.98 -14.85
CA LEU A 88 -2.43 11.88 -13.72
C LEU A 88 -3.14 12.04 -12.38
N TRP A 89 -4.12 12.92 -12.30
CA TRP A 89 -4.95 13.06 -11.11
C TRP A 89 -5.77 11.81 -10.82
N ALA A 90 -6.40 11.24 -11.85
CA ALA A 90 -7.13 9.99 -11.72
C ALA A 90 -6.22 8.85 -11.24
N GLU A 91 -5.00 8.76 -11.77
CA GLU A 91 -4.00 7.78 -11.32
C GLU A 91 -3.61 8.00 -9.84
N ALA A 92 -3.34 9.24 -9.45
CA ALA A 92 -2.98 9.57 -8.07
C ALA A 92 -4.09 9.18 -7.09
N LEU A 93 -5.34 9.51 -7.39
CA LEU A 93 -6.49 9.16 -6.57
C LEU A 93 -6.75 7.65 -6.54
N ALA A 94 -6.63 6.98 -7.68
CA ALA A 94 -6.80 5.53 -7.77
C ALA A 94 -5.76 4.79 -6.93
N THR A 95 -4.52 5.25 -6.91
CA THR A 95 -3.43 4.62 -6.14
C THR A 95 -3.49 5.01 -4.67
N ASN A 96 -3.50 6.33 -4.37
CA ASN A 96 -3.27 6.84 -3.02
C ASN A 96 -4.53 6.81 -2.14
N VAL A 97 -5.72 6.76 -2.72
CA VAL A 97 -7.00 6.76 -1.99
C VAL A 97 -7.74 5.45 -2.21
N THR A 98 -8.18 5.18 -3.44
CA THR A 98 -8.98 3.98 -3.73
C THR A 98 -8.19 2.70 -3.47
N GLY A 99 -6.91 2.66 -3.84
CA GLY A 99 -6.04 1.50 -3.60
C GLY A 99 -5.86 1.17 -2.11
N VAL A 100 -5.82 2.18 -1.26
CA VAL A 100 -5.79 2.00 0.21
C VAL A 100 -7.08 1.34 0.70
N LEU A 101 -8.23 1.87 0.28
CA LEU A 101 -9.54 1.31 0.64
C LEU A 101 -9.67 -0.14 0.18
N LEU A 102 -9.31 -0.43 -1.08
CA LEU A 102 -9.38 -1.78 -1.64
C LEU A 102 -8.46 -2.76 -0.90
N SER A 103 -7.26 -2.33 -0.50
CA SER A 103 -6.33 -3.16 0.28
C SER A 103 -6.92 -3.53 1.65
N ILE A 104 -7.47 -2.56 2.35
CA ILE A 104 -8.11 -2.79 3.66
C ILE A 104 -9.33 -3.71 3.50
N GLN A 105 -10.17 -3.43 2.51
CA GLN A 105 -11.38 -4.19 2.25
C GLN A 105 -11.08 -5.66 1.91
N ALA A 106 -10.11 -5.91 1.04
CA ALA A 106 -9.72 -7.24 0.63
C ALA A 106 -9.12 -8.06 1.78
N LEU A 107 -8.37 -7.43 2.69
CA LEU A 107 -7.68 -8.08 3.79
C LEU A 107 -8.42 -7.99 5.14
N LEU A 108 -9.62 -7.42 5.16
CA LEU A 108 -10.42 -7.31 6.38
C LEU A 108 -10.66 -8.66 7.07
N PRO A 109 -10.96 -9.76 6.35
CA PRO A 109 -11.08 -11.08 6.99
C PRO A 109 -9.78 -11.52 7.67
N ASN A 110 -8.63 -11.32 7.02
CA ASN A 110 -7.32 -11.68 7.57
C ASN A 110 -6.95 -10.85 8.80
N LEU A 111 -7.25 -9.53 8.78
CA LEU A 111 -7.06 -8.64 9.92
C LEU A 111 -7.94 -9.05 11.13
N ARG A 112 -9.18 -9.47 10.87
CA ARG A 112 -10.11 -9.94 11.91
C ARG A 112 -9.72 -11.28 12.53
N ARG A 113 -8.90 -12.09 11.83
CA ARG A 113 -8.38 -13.36 12.37
C ARG A 113 -7.19 -13.15 13.31
N ALA A 114 -6.51 -12.03 13.22
CA ALA A 114 -5.44 -11.68 14.14
C ALA A 114 -6.03 -11.30 15.52
N SER A 115 -5.27 -11.56 16.57
CA SER A 115 -5.71 -11.22 17.94
C SER A 115 -5.88 -9.72 18.16
N ALA A 116 -5.10 -8.90 17.44
CA ALA A 116 -5.15 -7.44 17.49
C ALA A 116 -4.74 -6.85 16.14
N GLY A 117 -5.48 -7.16 15.07
CA GLY A 117 -5.20 -6.68 13.72
C GLY A 117 -5.16 -5.16 13.64
N LYS A 118 -4.12 -4.62 13.00
CA LYS A 118 -3.87 -3.18 12.85
C LYS A 118 -3.70 -2.80 11.41
N VAL A 119 -4.07 -1.56 11.09
CA VAL A 119 -3.81 -0.92 9.79
C VAL A 119 -3.01 0.33 10.02
N ALA A 120 -1.90 0.46 9.31
CA ALA A 120 -1.11 1.69 9.22
C ALA A 120 -1.19 2.23 7.80
N ILE A 121 -1.53 3.50 7.65
CA ILE A 121 -1.60 4.18 6.35
C ILE A 121 -0.46 5.20 6.31
N ILE A 122 0.44 5.06 5.34
CA ILE A 122 1.50 6.03 5.13
C ILE A 122 0.90 7.26 4.46
N SER A 123 0.93 8.36 5.19
CA SER A 123 0.48 9.67 4.73
C SER A 123 1.69 10.56 4.40
N SER A 124 1.48 11.85 4.23
CA SER A 124 2.51 12.82 3.89
C SER A 124 2.31 14.09 4.70
N GLN A 125 3.39 14.83 4.93
CA GLN A 125 3.34 16.19 5.43
C GLN A 125 2.48 17.09 4.52
N MET A 126 2.42 16.77 3.23
CA MET A 126 1.56 17.45 2.25
C MET A 126 0.06 17.34 2.57
N GLY A 127 -0.36 16.35 3.32
CA GLY A 127 -1.74 16.21 3.81
C GLY A 127 -2.07 17.08 5.04
N SER A 128 -1.11 17.81 5.56
CA SER A 128 -1.31 18.68 6.73
C SER A 128 -1.62 20.10 6.30
N THR A 129 -2.77 20.63 6.68
CA THR A 129 -3.15 22.05 6.44
C THR A 129 -2.25 23.04 7.17
N THR A 130 -1.53 22.59 8.21
CA THR A 130 -0.63 23.44 9.01
C THR A 130 0.83 23.35 8.54
N ARG A 131 1.25 22.20 8.02
CA ARG A 131 2.65 21.91 7.73
C ARG A 131 2.95 21.75 6.23
N ALA A 132 1.95 21.73 5.37
CA ALA A 132 2.17 21.65 3.93
C ALA A 132 2.97 22.88 3.45
N PRO A 133 4.11 22.68 2.77
CA PRO A 133 4.92 23.79 2.26
C PRO A 133 4.26 24.37 1.02
N GLY A 134 3.62 25.51 1.19
CA GLY A 134 3.04 26.26 0.07
C GLY A 134 1.78 25.59 -0.52
N GLY A 135 0.92 26.38 -1.06
CA GLY A 135 -0.25 25.98 -1.83
C GLY A 135 -0.15 26.51 -3.25
#